data_96e97bd1b92a841b69f1edc55c6843cf
#
_entry.id   96e97bd1b92a841b69f1edc55c6843cf
#
_cell.length_a   1.000
_cell.length_b   1.000
_cell.length_c   1.000
_cell.angle_alpha   90.00
_cell.angle_beta   90.00
_cell.angle_gamma   90.00
#
_symmetry.space_group_name_H-M   'P 1'
#
loop_
_entity.id
_entity.type
_entity.pdbx_description
1 polymer ?
#
loop_
_entity_poly.entity_id
_entity_poly.type
_entity_poly.pdbx_seq_one_letter_code
_entity_poly.pdbx_strand_id
1 'polypeptide(L)'
;MKNLSILLLSAFLFLLPLKFASAEKVHGIAMHGTPKYSNNFTHLDYVNPNAPKGGTVKFGSYGSFDNLNRVAFKGSKAAGLGYVNDTLMRRVWDEAFSLYGLIAEKVELPEDRSSITFYLNSNATFHDGSPITRDDVLFSLETFQTKGTPNQKKTYGKVIKTELLGNDGIKMIFENNEDKELPLIIAGFLPIIPKKFYEDLDVTKTFLDIPLGSGPYQVDSLDPGRQIKYKRVEDYWAKDLPVNKGLYNFDTIIYDYYKDSNVLVEAFKVGEYDFRREYNVKRWLSEYDFKAVQNGEVILTEMNNDRPVGMNGLVMNTRRCLLYTSPSPRDIPLSRMPSSA
;
A
#
# COMPACT_ATOMS: atom_id res chain seq x y z
N MET A 1 -39.76 -25.77 51.61
CA MET A 1 -39.79 -26.16 50.19
C MET A 1 -39.75 -24.99 49.19
N LYS A 2 -40.05 -23.72 49.58
CA LYS A 2 -40.02 -22.57 48.68
C LYS A 2 -38.63 -22.01 48.35
N ASN A 3 -37.60 -22.26 49.18
CA ASN A 3 -36.25 -21.73 48.99
C ASN A 3 -35.33 -22.60 48.08
N LEU A 4 -35.69 -23.86 47.82
CA LEU A 4 -34.93 -24.77 46.97
C LEU A 4 -35.19 -24.51 45.49
N SER A 5 -36.39 -24.05 45.13
CA SER A 5 -36.76 -23.73 43.74
C SER A 5 -36.08 -22.45 43.20
N ILE A 6 -35.77 -21.51 44.07
CA ILE A 6 -35.08 -20.25 43.69
C ILE A 6 -33.59 -20.49 43.45
N LEU A 7 -32.96 -21.41 44.16
CA LEU A 7 -31.56 -21.77 43.98
C LEU A 7 -31.32 -22.55 42.68
N LEU A 8 -32.27 -23.36 42.22
CA LEU A 8 -32.20 -24.08 40.96
C LEU A 8 -32.43 -23.16 39.74
N LEU A 9 -33.20 -22.09 39.86
CA LEU A 9 -33.43 -21.14 38.79
C LEU A 9 -32.23 -20.20 38.57
N SER A 10 -31.48 -19.86 39.64
CA SER A 10 -30.25 -19.05 39.53
C SER A 10 -29.06 -19.81 38.97
N ALA A 11 -28.99 -21.14 39.15
CA ALA A 11 -27.95 -22.00 38.57
C ALA A 11 -28.12 -22.24 37.07
N PHE A 12 -29.35 -22.13 36.55
CA PHE A 12 -29.61 -22.33 35.11
C PHE A 12 -29.31 -21.07 34.26
N LEU A 13 -29.20 -19.90 34.87
CA LEU A 13 -28.90 -18.65 34.16
C LEU A 13 -27.41 -18.47 33.83
N PHE A 14 -26.52 -19.31 34.43
CA PHE A 14 -25.07 -19.23 34.23
C PHE A 14 -24.51 -20.19 33.14
N LEU A 15 -25.38 -20.96 32.49
CA LEU A 15 -25.00 -21.92 31.42
C LEU A 15 -25.44 -21.47 30.02
N LEU A 16 -25.63 -20.18 29.81
CA LEU A 16 -25.69 -19.66 28.44
C LEU A 16 -24.29 -19.78 27.83
N PRO A 17 -24.10 -20.58 26.76
CA PRO A 17 -22.83 -20.63 26.08
C PRO A 17 -22.52 -19.21 25.62
N LEU A 18 -21.43 -18.64 26.09
CA LEU A 18 -20.81 -17.47 25.47
C LEU A 18 -20.51 -17.87 24.03
N LYS A 19 -21.46 -17.63 23.12
CA LYS A 19 -21.16 -17.64 21.70
C LYS A 19 -20.13 -16.55 21.49
N PHE A 20 -18.85 -16.90 21.44
CA PHE A 20 -17.86 -16.06 20.81
C PHE A 20 -18.39 -15.82 19.40
N ALA A 21 -18.88 -14.62 19.13
CA ALA A 21 -19.29 -14.23 17.81
C ALA A 21 -18.02 -14.34 16.94
N SER A 22 -17.98 -15.39 16.13
CA SER A 22 -16.96 -15.48 15.07
C SER A 22 -17.16 -14.26 14.20
N ALA A 23 -16.08 -13.52 13.92
CA ALA A 23 -16.15 -12.42 12.99
C ALA A 23 -16.68 -12.93 11.64
N GLU A 24 -17.56 -12.15 11.00
CA GLU A 24 -18.10 -12.52 9.70
C GLU A 24 -17.02 -12.41 8.61
N LYS A 25 -17.07 -13.30 7.62
CA LYS A 25 -16.23 -13.23 6.42
C LYS A 25 -16.74 -12.12 5.51
N VAL A 26 -15.96 -11.06 5.40
CA VAL A 26 -16.31 -9.88 4.59
C VAL A 26 -15.34 -9.70 3.41
N HIS A 27 -15.81 -9.05 2.34
CA HIS A 27 -15.02 -8.74 1.14
C HIS A 27 -14.18 -7.46 1.27
N GLY A 28 -14.44 -6.66 2.30
CA GLY A 28 -13.75 -5.39 2.54
C GLY A 28 -13.74 -5.02 4.01
N ILE A 29 -12.74 -4.28 4.42
CA ILE A 29 -12.57 -3.76 5.79
C ILE A 29 -12.29 -2.26 5.76
N ALA A 30 -12.76 -1.55 6.78
CA ALA A 30 -12.48 -0.15 6.98
C ALA A 30 -11.89 0.10 8.36
N MET A 31 -11.10 1.16 8.50
CA MET A 31 -10.62 1.61 9.81
C MET A 31 -11.77 2.17 10.64
N HIS A 32 -12.67 2.88 10.00
CA HIS A 32 -13.83 3.52 10.61
C HIS A 32 -15.09 3.19 9.80
N GLY A 33 -16.19 2.89 10.51
CA GLY A 33 -17.46 2.60 9.87
C GLY A 33 -17.47 1.32 9.03
N THR A 34 -18.26 1.32 7.97
CA THR A 34 -18.39 0.22 7.00
C THR A 34 -17.81 0.62 5.66
N PRO A 35 -17.19 -0.32 4.91
CA PRO A 35 -16.71 -0.05 3.55
C PRO A 35 -17.82 0.52 2.65
N LYS A 36 -17.47 1.49 1.79
CA LYS A 36 -18.37 2.16 0.84
C LYS A 36 -18.98 1.18 -0.16
N TYR A 37 -18.15 0.30 -0.72
CA TYR A 37 -18.59 -0.63 -1.75
C TYR A 37 -19.18 -1.90 -1.13
N SER A 38 -20.40 -2.24 -1.53
CA SER A 38 -21.09 -3.47 -1.11
C SER A 38 -20.44 -4.72 -1.74
N ASN A 39 -20.78 -5.91 -1.22
CA ASN A 39 -20.18 -7.17 -1.69
C ASN A 39 -20.39 -7.46 -3.20
N ASN A 40 -21.39 -6.85 -3.82
CA ASN A 40 -21.76 -7.05 -5.22
C ASN A 40 -21.40 -5.87 -6.13
N PHE A 41 -20.50 -4.97 -5.70
CA PHE A 41 -20.05 -3.88 -6.57
C PHE A 41 -19.34 -4.45 -7.83
N THR A 42 -19.44 -3.74 -8.94
CA THR A 42 -18.93 -4.20 -10.23
C THR A 42 -17.65 -3.49 -10.68
N HIS A 43 -17.44 -2.29 -10.20
CA HIS A 43 -16.24 -1.46 -10.42
C HIS A 43 -16.21 -0.33 -9.40
N LEU A 44 -15.10 0.36 -9.29
CA LEU A 44 -14.94 1.54 -8.44
C LEU A 44 -15.57 2.77 -9.11
N ASP A 45 -16.18 3.68 -8.35
CA ASP A 45 -16.94 4.82 -8.90
C ASP A 45 -16.09 5.80 -9.71
N TYR A 46 -14.80 5.89 -9.38
CA TYR A 46 -13.88 6.83 -10.03
C TYR A 46 -13.19 6.29 -11.30
N VAL A 47 -13.57 5.10 -11.77
CA VAL A 47 -12.99 4.50 -12.97
C VAL A 47 -14.00 4.44 -14.11
N ASN A 48 -13.52 4.46 -15.35
CA ASN A 48 -14.31 4.06 -16.50
C ASN A 48 -14.11 2.55 -16.74
N PRO A 49 -15.11 1.70 -16.47
CA PRO A 49 -14.97 0.25 -16.63
C PRO A 49 -14.75 -0.18 -18.09
N ASN A 50 -15.08 0.70 -19.04
CA ASN A 50 -14.91 0.50 -20.47
C ASN A 50 -13.71 1.29 -21.03
N ALA A 51 -12.80 1.74 -20.20
CA ALA A 51 -11.62 2.44 -20.65
C ALA A 51 -10.83 1.58 -21.66
N PRO A 52 -10.41 2.14 -22.80
CA PRO A 52 -9.62 1.40 -23.78
C PRO A 52 -8.30 0.95 -23.19
N LYS A 53 -7.88 -0.25 -23.60
CA LYS A 53 -6.56 -0.80 -23.26
C LYS A 53 -5.61 -0.55 -24.42
N GLY A 54 -4.38 -0.13 -24.12
CA GLY A 54 -3.38 0.08 -25.16
C GLY A 54 -2.45 1.24 -24.88
N GLY A 55 -1.48 1.43 -25.76
CA GLY A 55 -0.57 2.56 -25.77
C GLY A 55 0.50 2.53 -24.70
N THR A 56 1.27 3.61 -24.68
CA THR A 56 2.41 3.81 -23.77
C THR A 56 2.20 5.08 -22.98
N VAL A 57 2.54 5.05 -21.69
CA VAL A 57 2.67 6.24 -20.85
C VAL A 57 4.09 6.37 -20.31
N LYS A 58 4.64 7.57 -20.39
CA LYS A 58 5.96 7.90 -19.85
C LYS A 58 5.82 8.80 -18.63
N PHE A 59 6.63 8.52 -17.63
CA PHE A 59 6.78 9.30 -16.40
C PHE A 59 8.23 9.76 -16.23
N GLY A 60 8.42 10.99 -15.85
CA GLY A 60 9.71 11.47 -15.37
C GLY A 60 9.89 11.13 -13.89
N SER A 61 11.04 10.57 -13.53
CA SER A 61 11.42 10.27 -12.15
C SER A 61 12.69 11.01 -11.75
N TYR A 62 12.71 11.57 -10.53
CA TYR A 62 13.91 12.24 -10.02
C TYR A 62 14.89 11.25 -9.43
N GLY A 63 16.18 11.44 -9.67
CA GLY A 63 17.26 10.67 -9.10
C GLY A 63 17.74 9.53 -10.00
N SER A 64 17.81 8.33 -9.47
CA SER A 64 18.36 7.14 -10.12
C SER A 64 17.85 5.89 -9.41
N PHE A 65 18.09 4.69 -9.99
CA PHE A 65 17.83 3.42 -9.32
C PHE A 65 18.97 2.41 -9.56
N ASP A 66 19.16 1.53 -8.61
CA ASP A 66 20.15 0.44 -8.65
C ASP A 66 19.56 -0.86 -8.05
N ASN A 67 18.23 -0.91 -7.88
CA ASN A 67 17.62 -2.00 -7.12
C ASN A 67 16.19 -2.30 -7.57
N LEU A 68 15.92 -3.59 -7.86
CA LEU A 68 14.59 -4.14 -8.07
C LEU A 68 14.07 -4.93 -6.87
N ASN A 69 14.90 -5.14 -5.85
CA ASN A 69 14.53 -5.87 -4.65
C ASN A 69 13.62 -5.03 -3.74
N ARG A 70 12.39 -5.48 -3.55
CA ARG A 70 11.43 -4.79 -2.68
C ARG A 70 11.75 -4.90 -1.19
N VAL A 71 12.51 -5.92 -0.78
CA VAL A 71 12.86 -6.20 0.61
C VAL A 71 14.04 -5.35 1.07
N ALA A 72 15.11 -5.30 0.28
CA ALA A 72 16.36 -4.63 0.67
C ALA A 72 16.14 -3.21 1.19
N PHE A 73 16.78 -2.89 2.30
CA PHE A 73 16.79 -1.52 2.85
C PHE A 73 17.75 -0.59 2.09
N LYS A 74 18.86 -1.15 1.61
CA LYS A 74 19.89 -0.42 0.86
C LYS A 74 19.50 -0.26 -0.61
N GLY A 75 20.14 0.71 -1.27
CA GLY A 75 19.93 1.02 -2.67
C GLY A 75 18.69 1.90 -2.94
N SER A 76 18.61 2.39 -4.16
CA SER A 76 17.50 3.19 -4.68
C SER A 76 16.58 2.29 -5.49
N LYS A 77 15.38 2.03 -5.00
CA LYS A 77 14.41 1.18 -5.69
C LYS A 77 13.89 1.85 -6.95
N ALA A 78 13.71 1.06 -8.00
CA ALA A 78 13.10 1.54 -9.24
C ALA A 78 11.65 2.02 -9.00
N ALA A 79 11.29 3.13 -9.66
CA ALA A 79 9.91 3.60 -9.68
C ALA A 79 8.99 2.56 -10.36
N GLY A 80 7.74 2.45 -9.91
CA GLY A 80 6.77 1.53 -10.51
C GLY A 80 6.81 0.09 -9.99
N LEU A 81 7.77 -0.32 -9.15
CA LEU A 81 7.82 -1.68 -8.59
C LEU A 81 6.54 -2.09 -7.82
N GLY A 82 5.72 -1.12 -7.40
CA GLY A 82 4.42 -1.38 -6.78
C GLY A 82 3.44 -2.10 -7.71
N TYR A 83 3.62 -2.03 -9.02
CA TYR A 83 2.76 -2.71 -10.00
C TYR A 83 3.13 -4.19 -10.21
N VAL A 84 4.29 -4.63 -9.74
CA VAL A 84 4.80 -5.99 -10.00
C VAL A 84 4.22 -7.02 -9.05
N ASN A 85 3.95 -6.64 -7.79
CA ASN A 85 3.41 -7.56 -6.79
C ASN A 85 2.11 -7.05 -6.22
N ASP A 86 1.13 -7.90 -6.14
CA ASP A 86 -0.11 -7.64 -5.42
C ASP A 86 0.06 -7.77 -3.91
N THR A 87 -0.91 -7.21 -3.18
CA THR A 87 -1.08 -7.32 -1.73
C THR A 87 -2.27 -8.21 -1.41
N LEU A 88 -2.47 -8.55 -0.14
CA LEU A 88 -3.62 -9.36 0.27
C LEU A 88 -4.94 -8.66 -0.06
N MET A 89 -5.03 -7.36 0.19
CA MET A 89 -6.20 -6.54 -0.13
C MET A 89 -5.77 -5.24 -0.81
N ARG A 90 -6.68 -4.63 -1.55
CA ARG A 90 -6.43 -3.42 -2.33
C ARG A 90 -7.00 -2.17 -1.66
N ARG A 91 -6.23 -1.09 -1.64
CA ARG A 91 -6.67 0.26 -1.26
C ARG A 91 -7.36 0.95 -2.43
N VAL A 92 -8.38 1.73 -2.13
CA VAL A 92 -9.10 2.55 -3.11
C VAL A 92 -8.80 4.04 -2.92
N TRP A 93 -9.13 4.88 -3.91
CA TRP A 93 -8.76 6.30 -3.91
C TRP A 93 -9.84 7.22 -3.36
N ASP A 94 -11.08 6.78 -3.36
CA ASP A 94 -12.28 7.53 -3.00
C ASP A 94 -12.84 7.15 -1.62
N GLU A 95 -12.03 6.46 -0.84
CA GLU A 95 -12.37 6.06 0.52
C GLU A 95 -11.10 5.98 1.37
N ALA A 96 -11.04 6.77 2.43
CA ALA A 96 -9.92 6.76 3.34
C ALA A 96 -9.92 5.48 4.18
N PHE A 97 -8.76 4.86 4.33
CA PHE A 97 -8.53 3.72 5.24
C PHE A 97 -9.44 2.51 5.01
N SER A 98 -9.86 2.26 3.77
CA SER A 98 -10.63 1.07 3.41
C SER A 98 -9.89 0.20 2.40
N LEU A 99 -10.12 -1.10 2.49
CA LEU A 99 -9.48 -2.14 1.70
C LEU A 99 -10.50 -3.14 1.22
N TYR A 100 -10.31 -3.63 -0.01
CA TYR A 100 -11.17 -4.63 -0.64
C TYR A 100 -10.36 -5.82 -1.10
N GLY A 101 -11.00 -6.98 -1.18
CA GLY A 101 -10.36 -8.25 -1.50
C GLY A 101 -9.57 -8.22 -2.81
N LEU A 102 -8.38 -8.85 -2.79
CA LEU A 102 -7.50 -9.05 -3.94
C LEU A 102 -6.93 -10.49 -3.84
N ILE A 103 -5.66 -10.69 -3.43
CA ILE A 103 -5.12 -12.05 -3.18
C ILE A 103 -5.95 -12.76 -2.10
N ALA A 104 -6.39 -12.06 -1.05
CA ALA A 104 -7.42 -12.54 -0.15
C ALA A 104 -8.79 -12.06 -0.66
N GLU A 105 -9.66 -12.99 -1.04
CA GLU A 105 -11.02 -12.65 -1.49
C GLU A 105 -11.95 -12.26 -0.34
N LYS A 106 -11.69 -12.81 0.86
CA LYS A 106 -12.43 -12.55 2.09
C LYS A 106 -11.50 -12.43 3.28
N VAL A 107 -11.98 -11.75 4.29
CA VAL A 107 -11.26 -11.52 5.54
C VAL A 107 -12.21 -11.58 6.73
N GLU A 108 -11.74 -12.09 7.86
CA GLU A 108 -12.40 -11.96 9.16
C GLU A 108 -11.55 -11.04 10.03
N LEU A 109 -12.16 -9.99 10.56
CA LEU A 109 -11.54 -9.05 11.47
C LEU A 109 -12.40 -8.92 12.73
N PRO A 110 -11.96 -9.49 13.88
CA PRO A 110 -12.65 -9.31 15.14
C PRO A 110 -12.76 -7.83 15.54
N GLU A 111 -13.80 -7.48 16.26
CA GLU A 111 -14.05 -6.10 16.70
C GLU A 111 -12.90 -5.53 17.55
N ASP A 112 -12.29 -6.36 18.39
CA ASP A 112 -11.13 -6.00 19.22
C ASP A 112 -9.84 -5.83 18.41
N ARG A 113 -9.81 -6.32 17.13
CA ARG A 113 -8.65 -6.28 16.23
C ARG A 113 -7.40 -6.98 16.79
N SER A 114 -7.57 -7.99 17.61
CA SER A 114 -6.49 -8.81 18.16
C SER A 114 -5.85 -9.75 17.13
N SER A 115 -6.53 -9.98 16.02
CA SER A 115 -6.09 -10.84 14.93
C SER A 115 -6.77 -10.44 13.62
N ILE A 116 -6.30 -11.00 12.52
CA ILE A 116 -6.96 -10.96 11.22
C ILE A 116 -6.83 -12.32 10.54
N THR A 117 -7.88 -12.78 9.88
CA THR A 117 -7.87 -14.01 9.09
C THR A 117 -8.11 -13.67 7.63
N PHE A 118 -7.21 -14.09 6.75
CA PHE A 118 -7.33 -13.96 5.30
C PHE A 118 -7.73 -15.28 4.68
N TYR A 119 -8.62 -15.27 3.70
CA TYR A 119 -9.01 -16.41 2.87
C TYR A 119 -8.57 -16.13 1.44
N LEU A 120 -7.63 -16.93 0.94
CA LEU A 120 -7.01 -16.70 -0.35
C LEU A 120 -7.95 -17.03 -1.52
N ASN A 121 -7.85 -16.21 -2.56
CA ASN A 121 -8.52 -16.45 -3.83
C ASN A 121 -7.81 -17.58 -4.58
N SER A 122 -8.51 -18.65 -4.87
CA SER A 122 -7.96 -19.83 -5.57
C SER A 122 -7.47 -19.55 -7.00
N ASN A 123 -7.90 -18.42 -7.60
CA ASN A 123 -7.46 -18.00 -8.93
C ASN A 123 -6.21 -17.11 -8.90
N ALA A 124 -5.72 -16.74 -7.72
CA ALA A 124 -4.54 -15.88 -7.61
C ALA A 124 -3.27 -16.61 -8.07
N THR A 125 -2.58 -16.03 -9.06
CA THR A 125 -1.37 -16.61 -9.65
C THR A 125 -0.27 -15.57 -9.79
N PHE A 126 0.97 -16.07 -9.83
CA PHE A 126 2.12 -15.31 -10.29
C PHE A 126 2.15 -15.22 -11.82
N HIS A 127 3.06 -14.41 -12.37
CA HIS A 127 3.19 -14.19 -13.82
C HIS A 127 3.59 -15.44 -14.61
N ASP A 128 4.17 -16.45 -13.95
CA ASP A 128 4.50 -17.75 -14.55
C ASP A 128 3.33 -18.75 -14.50
N GLY A 129 2.16 -18.32 -14.02
CA GLY A 129 0.97 -19.14 -13.88
C GLY A 129 0.96 -20.01 -12.61
N SER A 130 2.02 -20.03 -11.81
CA SER A 130 2.02 -20.74 -10.54
C SER A 130 1.06 -20.10 -9.54
N PRO A 131 0.32 -20.92 -8.73
CA PRO A 131 -0.65 -20.39 -7.78
C PRO A 131 0.04 -19.64 -6.63
N ILE A 132 -0.59 -18.58 -6.16
CA ILE A 132 -0.18 -17.92 -4.90
C ILE A 132 -0.70 -18.76 -3.74
N THR A 133 0.21 -19.20 -2.89
CA THR A 133 -0.09 -20.12 -1.78
C THR A 133 0.00 -19.43 -0.42
N ARG A 134 -0.50 -20.13 0.60
CA ARG A 134 -0.31 -19.71 1.99
C ARG A 134 1.17 -19.63 2.38
N ASP A 135 2.00 -20.51 1.81
CA ASP A 135 3.44 -20.52 2.06
C ASP A 135 4.10 -19.26 1.52
N ASP A 136 3.65 -18.71 0.38
CA ASP A 136 4.15 -17.44 -0.15
C ASP A 136 3.76 -16.26 0.77
N VAL A 137 2.55 -16.28 1.32
CA VAL A 137 2.10 -15.26 2.28
C VAL A 137 2.92 -15.30 3.56
N LEU A 138 3.11 -16.51 4.13
CA LEU A 138 3.92 -16.69 5.34
C LEU A 138 5.39 -16.33 5.11
N PHE A 139 5.96 -16.76 4.00
CA PHE A 139 7.32 -16.39 3.58
C PHE A 139 7.47 -14.88 3.41
N SER A 140 6.51 -14.21 2.79
CA SER A 140 6.51 -12.76 2.65
C SER A 140 6.50 -12.08 4.02
N LEU A 141 5.59 -12.48 4.91
CA LEU A 141 5.51 -11.92 6.25
C LEU A 141 6.84 -12.09 7.00
N GLU A 142 7.37 -13.31 7.09
CA GLU A 142 8.63 -13.61 7.77
C GLU A 142 9.81 -12.81 7.18
N THR A 143 9.88 -12.73 5.86
CA THR A 143 10.93 -11.99 5.15
C THR A 143 10.90 -10.50 5.52
N PHE A 144 9.75 -9.87 5.52
CA PHE A 144 9.65 -8.45 5.89
C PHE A 144 9.77 -8.21 7.41
N GLN A 145 9.38 -9.17 8.24
CA GLN A 145 9.61 -9.12 9.69
C GLN A 145 11.10 -9.17 10.04
N THR A 146 11.87 -10.01 9.35
CA THR A 146 13.25 -10.30 9.74
C THR A 146 14.28 -9.53 8.91
N LYS A 147 14.04 -9.31 7.63
CA LYS A 147 14.98 -8.75 6.64
C LYS A 147 14.53 -7.42 6.03
N GLY A 148 13.30 -6.98 6.27
CA GLY A 148 12.76 -5.71 5.79
C GLY A 148 13.44 -4.47 6.37
N THR A 149 12.95 -3.30 6.01
CA THR A 149 13.39 -2.02 6.58
C THR A 149 13.10 -1.97 8.09
N PRO A 150 13.78 -1.12 8.88
CA PRO A 150 13.51 -0.99 10.30
C PRO A 150 12.03 -0.76 10.64
N ASN A 151 11.33 0.05 9.84
CA ASN A 151 9.90 0.29 10.04
C ASN A 151 9.07 -0.97 9.74
N GLN A 152 9.38 -1.70 8.67
CA GLN A 152 8.70 -2.95 8.34
C GLN A 152 8.90 -4.01 9.42
N LYS A 153 10.14 -4.19 9.89
CA LYS A 153 10.45 -5.10 11.01
C LYS A 153 9.62 -4.76 12.25
N LYS A 154 9.58 -3.48 12.62
CA LYS A 154 8.78 -3.01 13.77
C LYS A 154 7.30 -3.27 13.59
N THR A 155 6.75 -2.97 12.41
CA THR A 155 5.32 -3.07 12.14
C THR A 155 4.88 -4.53 12.00
N TYR A 156 5.52 -5.28 11.10
CA TYR A 156 5.15 -6.68 10.88
C TYR A 156 5.56 -7.59 12.04
N GLY A 157 6.60 -7.23 12.81
CA GLY A 157 7.01 -7.95 14.02
C GLY A 157 5.93 -8.01 15.11
N LYS A 158 4.91 -7.16 15.04
CA LYS A 158 3.73 -7.24 15.92
C LYS A 158 2.83 -8.46 15.64
N VAL A 159 3.00 -9.16 14.51
CA VAL A 159 2.39 -10.47 14.27
C VAL A 159 3.23 -11.51 14.99
N ILE A 160 2.72 -12.03 16.11
CA ILE A 160 3.46 -12.96 16.97
C ILE A 160 3.21 -14.43 16.67
N LYS A 161 2.09 -14.71 15.97
CA LYS A 161 1.69 -16.10 15.63
C LYS A 161 0.87 -16.10 14.37
N THR A 162 1.04 -17.14 13.57
CA THR A 162 0.19 -17.46 12.42
C THR A 162 -0.41 -18.84 12.58
N GLU A 163 -1.66 -19.01 12.13
CA GLU A 163 -2.38 -20.29 12.15
C GLU A 163 -3.00 -20.54 10.78
N LEU A 164 -2.90 -21.76 10.29
CA LEU A 164 -3.54 -22.16 9.04
C LEU A 164 -4.95 -22.70 9.34
N LEU A 165 -5.94 -22.20 8.60
CA LEU A 165 -7.34 -22.60 8.75
C LEU A 165 -7.88 -23.17 7.45
N GLY A 166 -8.44 -24.36 7.50
CA GLY A 166 -8.93 -25.03 6.29
C GLY A 166 -7.87 -25.13 5.19
N ASN A 167 -8.26 -24.95 3.94
CA ASN A 167 -7.36 -25.06 2.79
C ASN A 167 -6.78 -23.70 2.32
N ASP A 168 -7.45 -22.60 2.64
CA ASP A 168 -7.20 -21.25 2.11
C ASP A 168 -7.01 -20.17 3.19
N GLY A 169 -7.32 -20.51 4.47
CA GLY A 169 -7.28 -19.55 5.57
C GLY A 169 -5.89 -19.37 6.19
N ILE A 170 -5.56 -18.12 6.53
CA ILE A 170 -4.36 -17.73 7.28
C ILE A 170 -4.79 -16.74 8.35
N LYS A 171 -4.70 -17.15 9.62
CA LYS A 171 -4.93 -16.25 10.75
C LYS A 171 -3.62 -15.69 11.26
N MET A 172 -3.54 -14.38 11.40
CA MET A 172 -2.42 -13.65 11.97
C MET A 172 -2.84 -13.05 13.31
N ILE A 173 -2.15 -13.42 14.38
CA ILE A 173 -2.43 -13.00 15.77
C ILE A 173 -1.41 -11.93 16.15
N PHE A 174 -1.88 -10.85 16.72
CA PHE A 174 -1.07 -9.68 17.08
C PHE A 174 -0.60 -9.73 18.54
N GLU A 175 0.51 -9.09 18.82
CA GLU A 175 1.09 -8.95 20.16
C GLU A 175 0.07 -8.33 21.15
N ASN A 176 -0.65 -7.33 20.68
CA ASN A 176 -1.75 -6.67 21.37
C ASN A 176 -2.71 -6.03 20.35
N ASN A 177 -3.77 -5.42 20.84
CA ASN A 177 -4.79 -4.74 20.02
C ASN A 177 -4.74 -3.20 20.11
N GLU A 178 -3.63 -2.64 20.53
CA GLU A 178 -3.47 -1.18 20.66
C GLU A 178 -3.35 -0.50 19.30
N ASP A 179 -2.66 -1.14 18.35
CA ASP A 179 -2.48 -0.64 16.99
C ASP A 179 -3.66 -1.05 16.11
N LYS A 180 -4.70 -0.24 16.12
CA LYS A 180 -5.92 -0.50 15.36
C LYS A 180 -5.73 -0.46 13.82
N GLU A 181 -4.63 0.13 13.33
CA GLU A 181 -4.30 0.19 11.91
C GLU A 181 -3.55 -1.06 11.42
N LEU A 182 -2.94 -1.80 12.32
CA LEU A 182 -2.07 -2.94 11.97
C LEU A 182 -2.72 -3.96 11.02
N PRO A 183 -3.99 -4.37 11.22
CA PRO A 183 -4.66 -5.27 10.29
C PRO A 183 -4.73 -4.72 8.85
N LEU A 184 -5.02 -3.42 8.70
CA LEU A 184 -5.11 -2.75 7.40
C LEU A 184 -3.72 -2.58 6.77
N ILE A 185 -2.69 -2.29 7.59
CA ILE A 185 -1.31 -2.18 7.12
C ILE A 185 -0.84 -3.51 6.53
N ILE A 186 -1.08 -4.62 7.23
CA ILE A 186 -0.73 -5.95 6.74
C ILE A 186 -1.50 -6.26 5.45
N ALA A 187 -2.81 -6.05 5.46
CA ALA A 187 -3.66 -6.36 4.33
C ALA A 187 -3.30 -5.59 3.05
N GLY A 188 -2.99 -4.29 3.17
CA GLY A 188 -2.83 -3.39 2.02
C GLY A 188 -1.40 -2.99 1.68
N PHE A 189 -0.40 -3.34 2.49
CA PHE A 189 0.99 -2.92 2.25
C PHE A 189 2.02 -4.05 2.27
N LEU A 190 1.66 -5.25 2.76
CA LEU A 190 2.53 -6.42 2.65
C LEU A 190 2.49 -6.92 1.20
N PRO A 191 3.55 -6.72 0.39
CA PRO A 191 3.60 -7.29 -0.95
C PRO A 191 3.82 -8.79 -0.83
N ILE A 192 3.03 -9.57 -1.56
CA ILE A 192 3.22 -11.02 -1.58
C ILE A 192 4.27 -11.35 -2.64
N ILE A 193 5.36 -11.94 -2.18
CA ILE A 193 6.51 -12.30 -3.01
C ILE A 193 6.58 -13.83 -3.14
N PRO A 194 6.93 -14.37 -4.34
CA PRO A 194 7.02 -15.80 -4.56
C PRO A 194 8.19 -16.41 -3.78
N LYS A 195 7.91 -17.32 -2.87
CA LYS A 195 8.92 -18.04 -2.08
C LYS A 195 9.98 -18.65 -2.98
N LYS A 196 9.55 -19.38 -4.01
CA LYS A 196 10.43 -20.07 -4.98
C LYS A 196 11.48 -19.16 -5.64
N PHE A 197 11.15 -17.86 -5.86
CA PHE A 197 12.11 -16.93 -6.46
C PHE A 197 13.06 -16.32 -5.42
N TYR A 198 12.59 -16.11 -4.19
CA TYR A 198 13.33 -15.34 -3.19
C TYR A 198 14.05 -16.19 -2.15
N GLU A 199 13.72 -17.49 -1.97
CA GLU A 199 14.25 -18.30 -0.87
C GLU A 199 15.77 -18.49 -0.94
N ASP A 200 16.34 -18.60 -2.16
CA ASP A 200 17.76 -18.77 -2.39
C ASP A 200 18.53 -17.45 -2.56
N LEU A 201 17.84 -16.31 -2.54
CA LEU A 201 18.45 -14.99 -2.69
C LEU A 201 18.79 -14.35 -1.33
N ASP A 202 19.93 -13.67 -1.27
CA ASP A 202 20.20 -12.75 -0.16
C ASP A 202 19.37 -11.47 -0.33
N VAL A 203 18.12 -11.53 0.13
CA VAL A 203 17.16 -10.42 0.03
C VAL A 203 17.55 -9.16 0.80
N THR A 204 18.69 -9.16 1.52
CA THR A 204 19.23 -7.94 2.15
C THR A 204 20.06 -7.11 1.19
N LYS A 205 20.47 -7.69 0.05
CA LYS A 205 21.26 -7.03 -1.00
C LYS A 205 20.39 -6.47 -2.12
N THR A 206 20.95 -5.49 -2.81
CA THR A 206 20.37 -4.97 -4.04
C THR A 206 20.61 -5.97 -5.19
N PHE A 207 19.66 -6.07 -6.10
CA PHE A 207 19.80 -6.81 -7.35
C PHE A 207 18.99 -6.12 -8.46
N LEU A 208 19.37 -6.43 -9.71
CA LEU A 208 18.70 -5.94 -10.93
C LEU A 208 18.06 -7.08 -11.73
N ASP A 209 18.09 -8.30 -11.21
CA ASP A 209 17.34 -9.43 -11.78
C ASP A 209 15.85 -9.12 -11.76
N ILE A 210 15.16 -9.42 -12.86
CA ILE A 210 13.73 -9.15 -13.00
C ILE A 210 12.96 -10.07 -12.06
N PRO A 211 12.26 -9.51 -11.04
CA PRO A 211 11.55 -10.34 -10.09
C PRO A 211 10.29 -10.94 -10.70
N LEU A 212 10.00 -12.19 -10.35
CA LEU A 212 8.71 -12.78 -10.58
C LEU A 212 7.65 -12.05 -9.72
N GLY A 213 6.56 -11.65 -10.33
CA GLY A 213 5.49 -10.91 -9.67
C GLY A 213 4.13 -11.55 -9.87
N SER A 214 3.10 -10.91 -9.33
CA SER A 214 1.69 -11.31 -9.43
C SER A 214 0.79 -10.17 -9.90
N GLY A 215 1.36 -8.98 -10.03
CA GLY A 215 0.62 -7.75 -10.28
C GLY A 215 0.29 -7.48 -11.75
N PRO A 216 -0.38 -6.36 -12.05
CA PRO A 216 -0.87 -6.04 -13.40
C PRO A 216 0.24 -5.72 -14.41
N TYR A 217 1.46 -5.46 -13.95
CA TYR A 217 2.62 -5.20 -14.81
C TYR A 217 3.82 -6.02 -14.36
N GLN A 218 4.64 -6.40 -15.31
CA GLN A 218 5.96 -6.98 -15.10
C GLN A 218 7.04 -6.07 -15.66
N VAL A 219 8.26 -6.16 -15.15
CA VAL A 219 9.41 -5.46 -15.73
C VAL A 219 9.70 -6.08 -17.10
N ASP A 220 9.74 -5.24 -18.13
CA ASP A 220 10.06 -5.64 -19.51
C ASP A 220 11.56 -5.48 -19.80
N SER A 221 12.09 -4.30 -19.51
CA SER A 221 13.49 -3.98 -19.68
C SER A 221 13.94 -2.85 -18.77
N LEU A 222 15.24 -2.73 -18.56
CA LEU A 222 15.82 -1.64 -17.77
C LEU A 222 17.20 -1.24 -18.31
N ASP A 223 17.48 0.05 -18.20
CA ASP A 223 18.81 0.65 -18.28
C ASP A 223 19.10 1.20 -16.87
N PRO A 224 19.98 0.53 -16.09
CA PRO A 224 20.16 0.83 -14.67
C PRO A 224 20.47 2.30 -14.42
N GLY A 225 19.67 2.89 -13.54
CA GLY A 225 19.80 4.30 -13.17
C GLY A 225 19.24 5.31 -14.16
N ARG A 226 18.82 4.89 -15.35
CA ARG A 226 18.34 5.79 -16.41
C ARG A 226 16.91 5.55 -16.82
N GLN A 227 16.51 4.29 -17.06
CA GLN A 227 15.16 3.98 -17.51
C GLN A 227 14.72 2.61 -16.99
N ILE A 228 13.45 2.48 -16.64
CA ILE A 228 12.81 1.19 -16.46
C ILE A 228 11.48 1.17 -17.20
N LYS A 229 11.21 0.05 -17.86
CA LYS A 229 10.02 -0.19 -18.66
C LYS A 229 9.24 -1.37 -18.11
N TYR A 230 7.94 -1.19 -17.99
CA TYR A 230 7.00 -2.20 -17.58
C TYR A 230 6.04 -2.53 -18.72
N LYS A 231 5.72 -3.82 -18.85
CA LYS A 231 4.73 -4.34 -19.79
C LYS A 231 3.51 -4.82 -19.00
N ARG A 232 2.32 -4.50 -19.49
CA ARG A 232 1.08 -5.01 -18.92
C ARG A 232 1.00 -6.53 -19.11
N VAL A 233 0.55 -7.21 -18.08
CA VAL A 233 0.28 -8.66 -18.11
C VAL A 233 -1.12 -8.86 -18.67
N GLU A 234 -1.21 -9.45 -19.87
CA GLU A 234 -2.49 -9.58 -20.60
C GLU A 234 -3.47 -10.54 -19.91
N ASP A 235 -2.92 -11.60 -19.34
CA ASP A 235 -3.62 -12.65 -18.59
C ASP A 235 -3.55 -12.44 -17.07
N TYR A 236 -3.35 -11.18 -16.65
CA TYR A 236 -3.35 -10.84 -15.22
C TYR A 236 -4.58 -11.43 -14.51
N TRP A 237 -4.33 -12.28 -13.53
CA TRP A 237 -5.33 -13.09 -12.84
C TRP A 237 -6.48 -12.26 -12.25
N ALA A 238 -6.19 -11.05 -11.78
CA ALA A 238 -7.15 -10.19 -11.11
C ALA A 238 -7.74 -9.09 -12.00
N LYS A 239 -7.55 -9.13 -13.33
CA LYS A 239 -8.00 -8.06 -14.26
C LYS A 239 -9.49 -7.78 -14.22
N ASP A 240 -10.30 -8.81 -14.00
CA ASP A 240 -11.76 -8.74 -13.99
C ASP A 240 -12.38 -8.58 -12.60
N LEU A 241 -11.54 -8.58 -11.54
CA LEU A 241 -12.02 -8.28 -10.19
C LEU A 241 -12.56 -6.85 -10.12
N PRO A 242 -13.68 -6.63 -9.41
CA PRO A 242 -14.30 -5.30 -9.28
C PRO A 242 -13.36 -4.18 -8.88
N VAL A 243 -12.37 -4.48 -8.01
CA VAL A 243 -11.35 -3.51 -7.57
C VAL A 243 -10.33 -3.13 -8.64
N ASN A 244 -10.26 -3.86 -9.74
CA ASN A 244 -9.28 -3.67 -10.82
C ASN A 244 -9.93 -3.28 -12.15
N LYS A 245 -11.23 -3.53 -12.30
CA LYS A 245 -11.95 -3.25 -13.56
C LYS A 245 -11.84 -1.78 -13.92
N GLY A 246 -11.45 -1.49 -15.16
CA GLY A 246 -11.22 -0.12 -15.64
C GLY A 246 -9.87 0.48 -15.30
N LEU A 247 -9.00 -0.25 -14.59
CA LEU A 247 -7.63 0.17 -14.26
C LEU A 247 -6.59 -0.51 -15.16
N TYR A 248 -5.32 -0.06 -15.09
CA TYR A 248 -4.19 -0.64 -15.82
C TYR A 248 -4.39 -0.63 -17.34
N ASN A 249 -4.68 0.56 -17.88
CA ASN A 249 -5.12 0.70 -19.27
C ASN A 249 -3.98 0.74 -20.27
N PHE A 250 -2.78 1.20 -19.89
CA PHE A 250 -1.63 1.27 -20.78
C PHE A 250 -0.95 -0.09 -20.93
N ASP A 251 -0.50 -0.42 -22.16
CA ASP A 251 0.28 -1.63 -22.41
C ASP A 251 1.69 -1.50 -21.87
N THR A 252 2.23 -0.28 -21.92
CA THR A 252 3.60 0.02 -21.49
C THR A 252 3.64 1.21 -20.56
N ILE A 253 4.40 1.08 -19.48
CA ILE A 253 4.74 2.18 -18.57
C ILE A 253 6.25 2.35 -18.59
N ILE A 254 6.73 3.58 -18.83
CA ILE A 254 8.15 3.92 -18.84
C ILE A 254 8.42 4.96 -17.75
N TYR A 255 9.48 4.75 -16.98
CA TYR A 255 10.05 5.75 -16.09
C TYR A 255 11.43 6.15 -16.59
N ASP A 256 11.56 7.40 -17.02
CA ASP A 256 12.84 8.04 -17.38
C ASP A 256 13.38 8.84 -16.19
N TYR A 257 14.67 8.62 -15.87
CA TYR A 257 15.29 9.20 -14.69
C TYR A 257 16.13 10.43 -15.01
N TYR A 258 15.92 11.47 -14.23
CA TYR A 258 16.60 12.76 -14.34
C TYR A 258 17.30 13.09 -13.02
N LYS A 259 18.62 13.37 -13.08
CA LYS A 259 19.42 13.65 -11.88
C LYS A 259 19.20 15.05 -11.32
N ASP A 260 18.65 15.99 -12.12
CA ASP A 260 18.34 17.35 -11.72
C ASP A 260 16.84 17.62 -11.82
N SER A 261 16.29 18.29 -10.81
CA SER A 261 14.84 18.53 -10.73
C SER A 261 14.36 19.61 -11.71
N ASN A 262 15.22 20.54 -12.14
CA ASN A 262 14.87 21.54 -13.12
C ASN A 262 14.91 20.92 -14.52
N VAL A 263 15.93 20.08 -14.81
CA VAL A 263 15.98 19.29 -16.04
C VAL A 263 14.74 18.41 -16.18
N LEU A 264 14.30 17.79 -15.10
CA LEU A 264 13.08 17.00 -15.08
C LEU A 264 11.84 17.85 -15.46
N VAL A 265 11.75 19.10 -15.00
CA VAL A 265 10.65 20.01 -15.37
C VAL A 265 10.75 20.44 -16.82
N GLU A 266 11.95 20.83 -17.28
CA GLU A 266 12.16 21.22 -18.68
C GLU A 266 11.87 20.08 -19.66
N ALA A 267 12.25 18.83 -19.31
CA ALA A 267 11.89 17.66 -20.08
C ALA A 267 10.36 17.48 -20.24
N PHE A 268 9.59 17.78 -19.18
CA PHE A 268 8.13 17.77 -19.27
C PHE A 268 7.61 18.85 -20.23
N LYS A 269 8.15 20.08 -20.12
CA LYS A 269 7.70 21.20 -20.96
C LYS A 269 7.91 20.98 -22.45
N VAL A 270 8.91 20.16 -22.82
CA VAL A 270 9.19 19.79 -24.22
C VAL A 270 8.58 18.45 -24.64
N GLY A 271 7.78 17.81 -23.76
CA GLY A 271 7.02 16.61 -24.10
C GLY A 271 7.80 15.29 -24.05
N GLU A 272 8.94 15.24 -23.34
CA GLU A 272 9.72 13.99 -23.20
C GLU A 272 8.97 12.91 -22.40
N TYR A 273 8.05 13.33 -21.53
CA TYR A 273 7.16 12.42 -20.82
C TYR A 273 5.75 13.00 -20.61
N ASP A 274 4.74 12.13 -20.40
CA ASP A 274 3.32 12.44 -20.60
C ASP A 274 2.62 12.96 -19.34
N PHE A 275 3.10 12.58 -18.14
CA PHE A 275 2.38 12.89 -16.91
C PHE A 275 3.33 13.34 -15.79
N ARG A 276 2.99 14.46 -15.17
CA ARG A 276 3.73 15.01 -14.04
C ARG A 276 2.79 15.34 -12.88
N ARG A 277 3.19 14.93 -11.67
CA ARG A 277 2.63 15.46 -10.42
C ARG A 277 3.52 16.58 -9.92
N GLU A 278 2.95 17.75 -9.71
CA GLU A 278 3.67 18.87 -9.10
C GLU A 278 3.31 19.00 -7.62
N TYR A 279 4.32 18.97 -6.78
CA TYR A 279 4.19 19.14 -5.32
C TYR A 279 4.72 20.47 -4.84
N ASN A 280 5.39 21.23 -5.70
CA ASN A 280 5.93 22.52 -5.37
C ASN A 280 4.95 23.62 -5.77
N VAL A 281 4.29 24.21 -4.76
CA VAL A 281 3.27 25.25 -4.96
C VAL A 281 3.83 26.44 -5.74
N LYS A 282 5.09 26.85 -5.47
CA LYS A 282 5.72 27.97 -6.21
C LYS A 282 5.82 27.62 -7.69
N ARG A 283 6.28 26.42 -8.05
CA ARG A 283 6.35 25.98 -9.45
C ARG A 283 4.96 25.93 -10.08
N TRP A 284 4.00 25.34 -9.39
CA TRP A 284 2.61 25.26 -9.87
C TRP A 284 2.06 26.63 -10.27
N LEU A 285 2.32 27.65 -9.46
CA LEU A 285 1.82 29.01 -9.68
C LEU A 285 2.61 29.82 -10.71
N SER A 286 3.88 29.49 -10.98
CA SER A 286 4.76 30.37 -11.76
C SER A 286 5.47 29.72 -12.96
N GLU A 287 5.47 28.38 -13.10
CA GLU A 287 6.26 27.72 -14.14
C GLU A 287 5.40 26.93 -15.15
N TYR A 288 4.09 26.87 -14.96
CA TYR A 288 3.17 26.13 -15.83
C TYR A 288 2.39 27.02 -16.82
N ASP A 289 2.98 28.16 -17.19
CA ASP A 289 2.50 29.06 -18.26
C ASP A 289 3.41 28.96 -19.49
N PHE A 290 3.61 27.74 -20.01
CA PHE A 290 4.40 27.52 -21.21
C PHE A 290 3.52 27.17 -22.42
N LYS A 291 4.10 27.23 -23.62
CA LYS A 291 3.36 27.19 -24.89
C LYS A 291 2.39 26.00 -25.02
N ALA A 292 2.79 24.80 -24.59
CA ALA A 292 1.93 23.62 -24.67
C ALA A 292 0.70 23.70 -23.73
N VAL A 293 0.81 24.39 -22.58
CA VAL A 293 -0.33 24.69 -21.72
C VAL A 293 -1.25 25.70 -22.37
N GLN A 294 -0.67 26.79 -22.92
CA GLN A 294 -1.45 27.84 -23.61
C GLN A 294 -2.19 27.32 -24.83
N ASN A 295 -1.62 26.33 -25.54
CA ASN A 295 -2.23 25.69 -26.70
C ASN A 295 -3.22 24.57 -26.33
N GLY A 296 -3.34 24.20 -25.04
CA GLY A 296 -4.20 23.09 -24.59
C GLY A 296 -3.63 21.69 -24.87
N GLU A 297 -2.37 21.57 -25.26
CA GLU A 297 -1.65 20.30 -25.42
C GLU A 297 -1.33 19.66 -24.07
N VAL A 298 -1.09 20.49 -23.05
CA VAL A 298 -0.92 20.09 -21.65
C VAL A 298 -2.09 20.62 -20.82
N ILE A 299 -2.76 19.72 -20.11
CA ILE A 299 -3.91 20.06 -19.28
C ILE A 299 -3.46 20.09 -17.81
N LEU A 300 -3.70 21.23 -17.15
CA LEU A 300 -3.49 21.39 -15.71
C LEU A 300 -4.76 20.98 -14.97
N THR A 301 -4.66 20.05 -14.03
CA THR A 301 -5.82 19.55 -13.29
C THR A 301 -5.50 19.40 -11.81
N GLU A 302 -6.40 19.86 -10.94
CA GLU A 302 -6.42 19.53 -9.53
C GLU A 302 -7.36 18.36 -9.30
N MET A 303 -6.85 17.28 -8.71
CA MET A 303 -7.64 16.08 -8.44
C MET A 303 -7.82 15.90 -6.95
N ASN A 304 -9.04 16.01 -6.49
CA ASN A 304 -9.40 15.66 -5.12
C ASN A 304 -9.37 14.13 -4.95
N ASN A 305 -8.96 13.69 -3.77
CA ASN A 305 -9.05 12.30 -3.37
C ASN A 305 -9.20 12.21 -1.85
N ASP A 306 -9.80 11.13 -1.37
CA ASP A 306 -10.11 10.90 0.05
C ASP A 306 -9.04 10.05 0.75
N ARG A 307 -7.85 9.94 0.17
CA ARG A 307 -6.74 9.23 0.80
C ARG A 307 -6.08 10.07 1.89
N PRO A 308 -5.56 9.41 2.94
CA PRO A 308 -4.78 10.09 3.96
C PRO A 308 -3.61 10.88 3.35
N VAL A 309 -3.52 12.15 3.69
CA VAL A 309 -2.44 13.03 3.24
C VAL A 309 -1.30 12.95 4.26
N GLY A 310 -0.09 12.69 3.78
CA GLY A 310 1.11 12.76 4.61
C GLY A 310 1.45 14.19 5.00
N MET A 311 2.19 14.35 6.09
CA MET A 311 2.69 15.63 6.55
C MET A 311 4.21 15.72 6.32
N ASN A 312 4.66 16.82 5.72
CA ASN A 312 6.07 17.21 5.71
C ASN A 312 6.34 18.18 6.85
N GLY A 313 7.21 17.82 7.77
CA GLY A 313 7.51 18.64 8.93
C GLY A 313 8.89 18.38 9.52
N LEU A 314 9.34 19.32 10.34
CA LEU A 314 10.54 19.13 11.13
C LEU A 314 10.22 18.31 12.37
N VAL A 315 10.90 17.17 12.52
CA VAL A 315 10.78 16.33 13.70
C VAL A 315 11.98 16.59 14.62
N MET A 316 11.71 17.14 15.79
CA MET A 316 12.73 17.37 16.82
C MET A 316 13.12 16.05 17.50
N ASN A 317 14.44 15.83 17.68
CA ASN A 317 14.91 14.68 18.42
C ASN A 317 14.76 14.91 19.93
N THR A 318 13.61 14.58 20.47
CA THR A 318 13.27 14.78 21.88
C THR A 318 14.09 13.92 22.87
N ARG A 319 14.87 12.95 22.38
CA ARG A 319 15.80 12.15 23.21
C ARG A 319 17.09 12.88 23.55
N ARG A 320 17.38 14.03 22.92
CA ARG A 320 18.53 14.87 23.24
C ARG A 320 18.05 16.10 23.99
N CYS A 321 18.33 16.17 25.29
CA CYS A 321 17.92 17.23 26.23
C CYS A 321 18.23 18.67 25.81
N LEU A 322 19.14 18.90 24.88
CA LEU A 322 19.51 20.23 24.38
C LEU A 322 18.34 21.04 23.77
N LEU A 323 17.27 20.38 23.35
CA LEU A 323 16.09 21.04 22.79
C LEU A 323 15.06 21.47 23.85
N TYR A 324 15.14 20.93 25.08
CA TYR A 324 14.26 21.34 26.20
C TYR A 324 14.81 22.51 26.98
N THR A 325 16.11 22.77 26.88
CA THR A 325 16.79 23.81 27.65
C THR A 325 17.05 25.10 26.89
N SER A 326 16.84 25.09 25.57
CA SER A 326 16.98 26.30 24.74
C SER A 326 15.58 26.82 24.38
N PRO A 327 15.12 27.90 24.98
CA PRO A 327 13.83 28.48 24.61
C PRO A 327 13.86 28.86 23.13
N SER A 328 12.89 28.36 22.38
CA SER A 328 12.67 28.80 20.99
C SER A 328 12.32 30.29 21.01
N PRO A 329 12.76 31.09 20.05
CA PRO A 329 12.30 32.48 19.89
C PRO A 329 10.78 32.63 19.89
N ARG A 330 10.04 31.56 19.58
CA ARG A 330 8.56 31.50 19.63
C ARG A 330 8.02 31.32 21.04
N ASP A 331 8.84 30.86 21.97
CA ASP A 331 8.44 30.67 23.39
C ASP A 331 8.68 31.94 24.22
N ILE A 332 9.30 32.99 23.61
CA ILE A 332 9.45 34.28 24.23
C ILE A 332 8.12 35.05 24.04
N PRO A 333 7.47 35.47 25.13
CA PRO A 333 6.27 36.31 25.01
C PRO A 333 6.52 37.53 24.12
N LEU A 334 5.58 37.79 23.21
CA LEU A 334 5.66 38.91 22.25
C LEU A 334 5.97 40.28 22.94
N SER A 335 5.61 40.42 24.22
CA SER A 335 5.93 41.59 25.04
C SER A 335 7.41 41.81 25.35
N ARG A 336 8.29 40.83 25.03
CA ARG A 336 9.74 40.92 25.21
C ARG A 336 10.52 41.04 23.89
N MET A 337 9.83 41.09 22.75
CA MET A 337 10.51 41.38 21.49
C MET A 337 10.80 42.88 21.38
N PRO A 338 12.04 43.27 21.05
CA PRO A 338 12.33 44.70 20.74
C PRO A 338 11.44 45.16 19.57
N SER A 339 10.91 46.37 19.65
CA SER A 339 10.02 46.96 18.63
C SER A 339 10.73 47.30 17.31
N SER A 340 11.94 46.77 17.09
CA SER A 340 12.77 47.00 15.91
C SER A 340 13.36 45.69 15.39
N ALA A 341 12.53 44.79 14.99
CA ALA A 341 12.95 43.62 14.17
C ALA A 341 11.99 43.46 13.01
#